data_112a4a9f7596ba167c5a6ed9b89a3353
#
_entry.id   112a4a9f7596ba167c5a6ed9b89a3353
#
_cell.length_a   1.000
_cell.length_b   1.000
_cell.length_c   1.000
_cell.angle_alpha   90.00
_cell.angle_beta   90.00
_cell.angle_gamma   90.00
#
_symmetry.space_group_name_H-M   'P 1'
#
loop_
_entity.id
_entity.type
_entity.pdbx_description
1 polymer ?
#
loop_
_entity_poly.entity_id
_entity_poly.type
_entity_poly.pdbx_seq_one_letter_code
_entity_poly.pdbx_strand_id
1 'polypeptide(L)'
;MRKSKNGYYTNRHSCFLLQYHLVLVTKYRHPVIVDDLREELISYAKDYFNDQGCPILEINTAEDHIHILFEAPPQICLSKYVNIFKTASAKVMRRKFEDFLAPYYRKSYFWERSYFVGSVSETTTGIVAKYIRCQ
;
A
#
# COMPACT_ATOMS: atom_id res chain seq x y z
N MET A 1 -4.76 17.28 -6.59
CA MET A 1 -4.25 18.17 -5.51
C MET A 1 -3.24 19.16 -6.09
N ARG A 2 -3.25 20.36 -5.59
CA ARG A 2 -2.34 21.42 -6.05
C ARG A 2 -1.36 21.78 -4.93
N LYS A 3 -0.06 21.67 -5.18
CA LYS A 3 0.99 21.92 -4.19
C LYS A 3 1.34 23.41 -4.14
N SER A 4 1.36 23.98 -2.94
CA SER A 4 1.73 25.37 -2.71
C SER A 4 3.25 25.54 -2.63
N LYS A 5 3.73 26.82 -2.62
CA LYS A 5 5.15 27.16 -2.56
C LYS A 5 5.86 26.63 -1.30
N ASN A 6 5.15 26.49 -0.18
CA ASN A 6 5.71 25.99 1.07
C ASN A 6 5.58 24.49 1.25
N GLY A 7 5.24 23.76 0.19
CA GLY A 7 5.15 22.31 0.22
C GLY A 7 3.80 21.73 0.64
N TYR A 8 2.86 22.57 1.04
CA TYR A 8 1.51 22.13 1.38
C TYR A 8 0.64 22.04 0.13
N TYR A 9 -0.36 21.17 0.19
CA TYR A 9 -1.39 21.08 -0.84
C TYR A 9 -2.54 22.02 -0.52
N THR A 10 -3.19 22.52 -1.56
CA THR A 10 -4.39 23.32 -1.42
C THR A 10 -5.49 22.78 -2.32
N ASN A 11 -6.71 22.88 -1.85
CA ASN A 11 -7.90 22.73 -2.66
C ASN A 11 -8.80 23.94 -2.39
N ARG A 12 -10.02 23.91 -2.88
CA ARG A 12 -10.95 25.05 -2.77
C ARG A 12 -11.21 25.49 -1.33
N HIS A 13 -11.16 24.55 -0.38
CA HIS A 13 -11.59 24.79 1.01
C HIS A 13 -10.51 24.51 2.06
N SER A 14 -9.36 24.01 1.67
CA SER A 14 -8.36 23.59 2.65
C SER A 14 -6.93 23.69 2.15
N CYS A 15 -6.02 23.82 3.11
CA CYS A 15 -4.59 23.69 2.92
C CYS A 15 -4.13 22.51 3.78
N PHE A 16 -3.41 21.57 3.23
CA PHE A 16 -3.07 20.32 3.94
C PHE A 16 -1.75 19.72 3.49
N LEU A 17 -1.20 18.91 4.35
CA LEU A 17 -0.09 18.01 4.03
C LEU A 17 -0.28 16.77 4.88
N LEU A 18 -0.85 15.72 4.28
CA LEU A 18 -1.15 14.46 4.94
C LEU A 18 -0.35 13.36 4.27
N GLN A 19 0.57 12.78 5.03
CA GLN A 19 1.45 11.71 4.55
C GLN A 19 1.30 10.50 5.46
N TYR A 20 1.26 9.32 4.85
CA TYR A 20 1.00 8.08 5.55
C TYR A 20 1.97 6.99 5.12
N HIS A 21 2.37 6.16 6.09
CA HIS A 21 3.00 4.88 5.86
C HIS A 21 1.92 3.80 5.84
N LEU A 22 1.89 3.01 4.79
CA LEU A 22 1.02 1.84 4.66
C LEU A 22 1.89 0.60 4.54
N VAL A 23 1.61 -0.41 5.37
CA VAL A 23 2.28 -1.71 5.27
C VAL A 23 1.23 -2.79 5.10
N LEU A 24 1.37 -3.57 4.05
CA LEU A 24 0.56 -4.76 3.79
C LEU A 24 1.47 -5.97 3.79
N VAL A 25 1.07 -7.02 4.52
CA VAL A 25 1.82 -8.27 4.66
C VAL A 25 1.05 -9.38 3.95
N THR A 26 1.75 -10.26 3.27
CA THR A 26 1.12 -11.40 2.60
C THR A 26 0.53 -12.38 3.59
N LYS A 27 -0.54 -13.07 3.18
CA LYS A 27 -1.19 -14.10 4.00
C LYS A 27 -0.19 -15.17 4.37
N TYR A 28 -0.11 -15.48 5.67
CA TYR A 28 0.85 -16.43 6.26
C TYR A 28 2.32 -16.02 6.05
N ARG A 29 2.59 -14.78 5.67
CA ARG A 29 3.92 -14.27 5.35
C ARG A 29 4.64 -15.11 4.29
N HIS A 30 3.89 -15.67 3.34
CA HIS A 30 4.50 -16.41 2.24
C HIS A 30 5.32 -15.47 1.34
N PRO A 31 6.50 -15.93 0.85
CA PRO A 31 7.42 -15.11 0.09
C PRO A 31 7.02 -15.02 -1.39
N VAL A 32 5.88 -14.41 -1.67
CA VAL A 32 5.31 -14.37 -3.02
C VAL A 32 5.56 -13.06 -3.76
N ILE A 33 6.04 -12.01 -3.08
CA ILE A 33 6.36 -10.72 -3.73
C ILE A 33 7.79 -10.79 -4.27
N VAL A 34 7.95 -11.50 -5.38
CA VAL A 34 9.25 -11.72 -6.01
C VAL A 34 9.10 -11.65 -7.53
N ASP A 35 10.21 -11.39 -8.22
CA ASP A 35 10.33 -11.44 -9.67
C ASP A 35 9.23 -10.66 -10.39
N ASP A 36 8.55 -11.27 -11.34
CA ASP A 36 7.52 -10.60 -12.16
C ASP A 36 6.32 -10.17 -11.34
N LEU A 37 5.93 -10.93 -10.32
CA LEU A 37 4.83 -10.55 -9.44
C LEU A 37 5.15 -9.26 -8.70
N ARG A 38 6.37 -9.14 -8.20
CA ARG A 38 6.84 -7.93 -7.54
C ARG A 38 6.73 -6.72 -8.47
N GLU A 39 7.22 -6.84 -9.68
CA GLU A 39 7.19 -5.75 -10.67
C GLU A 39 5.75 -5.35 -11.02
N GLU A 40 4.87 -6.33 -11.25
CA GLU A 40 3.47 -6.07 -11.54
C GLU A 40 2.75 -5.41 -10.35
N LEU A 41 3.04 -5.85 -9.13
CA LEU A 41 2.44 -5.27 -7.92
C LEU A 41 2.85 -3.81 -7.75
N ILE A 42 4.13 -3.50 -7.92
CA ILE A 42 4.64 -2.13 -7.83
C ILE A 42 3.97 -1.25 -8.90
N SER A 43 3.91 -1.73 -10.13
CA SER A 43 3.27 -1.00 -11.23
C SER A 43 1.79 -0.75 -10.95
N TYR A 44 1.09 -1.78 -10.48
CA TYR A 44 -0.32 -1.66 -10.12
C TYR A 44 -0.54 -0.63 -9.02
N ALA A 45 0.29 -0.67 -7.98
CA ALA A 45 0.19 0.27 -6.86
C ALA A 45 0.41 1.72 -7.32
N LYS A 46 1.42 1.95 -8.15
CA LYS A 46 1.70 3.30 -8.67
C LYS A 46 0.52 3.83 -9.48
N ASP A 47 -0.04 3.03 -10.36
CA ASP A 47 -1.18 3.43 -11.17
C ASP A 47 -2.42 3.69 -10.32
N TYR A 48 -2.72 2.79 -9.39
CA TYR A 48 -3.88 2.92 -8.51
C TYR A 48 -3.82 4.19 -7.66
N PHE A 49 -2.69 4.41 -6.98
CA PHE A 49 -2.53 5.57 -6.10
C PHE A 49 -2.55 6.88 -6.89
N ASN A 50 -1.89 6.89 -8.05
CA ASN A 50 -1.88 8.06 -8.92
C ASN A 50 -3.29 8.40 -9.43
N ASP A 51 -4.04 7.40 -9.87
CA ASP A 51 -5.41 7.59 -10.36
C ASP A 51 -6.35 8.11 -9.28
N GLN A 52 -6.09 7.78 -8.02
CA GLN A 52 -6.89 8.25 -6.89
C GLN A 52 -6.42 9.60 -6.33
N GLY A 53 -5.44 10.23 -6.94
CA GLY A 53 -4.90 11.50 -6.47
C GLY A 53 -4.10 11.41 -5.18
N CYS A 54 -3.47 10.26 -4.93
CA CYS A 54 -2.65 10.00 -3.75
C CYS A 54 -1.20 9.72 -4.17
N PRO A 55 -0.39 10.77 -4.43
CA PRO A 55 0.97 10.57 -4.92
C PRO A 55 1.80 9.66 -4.02
N ILE A 56 2.48 8.69 -4.61
CA ILE A 56 3.44 7.85 -3.90
C ILE A 56 4.76 8.59 -3.82
N LEU A 57 5.30 8.74 -2.61
CA LEU A 57 6.61 9.32 -2.36
C LEU A 57 7.69 8.25 -2.37
N GLU A 58 7.38 7.07 -1.83
CA GLU A 58 8.32 5.96 -1.71
C GLU A 58 7.54 4.64 -1.69
N ILE A 59 8.08 3.63 -2.36
CA ILE A 59 7.52 2.29 -2.34
C ILE A 59 8.66 1.29 -2.23
N ASN A 60 8.58 0.42 -1.22
CA ASN A 60 9.58 -0.61 -0.95
C ASN A 60 8.89 -1.94 -0.77
N THR A 61 9.54 -3.01 -1.19
CA THR A 61 9.02 -4.37 -1.02
C THR A 61 10.07 -5.28 -0.43
N ALA A 62 9.60 -6.26 0.31
CA ALA A 62 10.31 -7.48 0.59
C ALA A 62 9.48 -8.63 0.03
N GLU A 63 9.93 -9.85 0.20
CA GLU A 63 9.22 -11.01 -0.37
C GLU A 63 7.84 -11.24 0.27
N ASP A 64 7.61 -10.74 1.49
CA ASP A 64 6.38 -10.97 2.24
C ASP A 64 5.63 -9.70 2.64
N HIS A 65 6.06 -8.52 2.18
CA HIS A 65 5.34 -7.27 2.48
C HIS A 65 5.65 -6.17 1.49
N ILE A 66 4.78 -5.16 1.48
CA ILE A 66 4.98 -3.93 0.75
C ILE A 66 4.81 -2.74 1.70
N HIS A 67 5.67 -1.74 1.55
CA HIS A 67 5.63 -0.50 2.29
C HIS A 67 5.45 0.64 1.31
N ILE A 68 4.39 1.44 1.49
CA ILE A 68 4.07 2.57 0.62
C ILE A 68 3.98 3.83 1.48
N LEU A 69 4.79 4.82 1.14
CA LEU A 69 4.68 6.17 1.69
C LEU A 69 3.97 7.04 0.65
N PHE A 70 2.82 7.59 1.03
CA PHE A 70 2.00 8.35 0.09
C PHE A 70 1.37 9.57 0.73
N GLU A 71 0.94 10.50 -0.11
CA GLU A 71 0.20 11.68 0.30
C GLU A 71 -1.27 11.52 -0.06
N ALA A 72 -2.15 12.07 0.76
CA ALA A 72 -3.59 11.94 0.53
C ALA A 72 -4.32 13.26 0.81
N PRO A 73 -5.40 13.56 0.07
CA PRO A 73 -6.28 14.67 0.43
C PRO A 73 -7.11 14.33 1.66
N PRO A 74 -7.57 15.33 2.42
CA PRO A 74 -8.30 15.09 3.67
C PRO A 74 -9.67 14.43 3.50
N GLN A 75 -10.21 14.40 2.28
CA GLN A 75 -11.49 13.77 1.98
C GLN A 75 -11.45 12.25 1.94
N ILE A 76 -10.26 11.64 1.88
CA ILE A 76 -10.12 10.19 1.76
C ILE A 76 -10.43 9.52 3.08
N CYS A 77 -11.31 8.52 3.04
CA CYS A 77 -11.49 7.58 4.14
C CYS A 77 -10.43 6.50 4.02
N LEU A 78 -9.38 6.57 4.85
CA LEU A 78 -8.22 5.70 4.75
C LEU A 78 -8.56 4.21 4.78
N SER A 79 -9.41 3.79 5.72
CA SER A 79 -9.77 2.37 5.85
C SER A 79 -10.47 1.86 4.60
N LYS A 80 -11.39 2.61 4.05
CA LYS A 80 -12.09 2.26 2.82
C LYS A 80 -11.12 2.17 1.65
N TYR A 81 -10.26 3.19 1.52
CA TYR A 81 -9.26 3.28 0.45
C TYR A 81 -8.30 2.09 0.46
N VAL A 82 -7.76 1.77 1.65
CA VAL A 82 -6.82 0.66 1.82
C VAL A 82 -7.50 -0.67 1.52
N ASN A 83 -8.72 -0.89 2.02
CA ASN A 83 -9.43 -2.15 1.80
C ASN A 83 -9.79 -2.36 0.32
N ILE A 84 -10.15 -1.30 -0.40
CA ILE A 84 -10.38 -1.39 -1.85
C ILE A 84 -9.09 -1.75 -2.58
N PHE A 85 -7.97 -1.12 -2.21
CA PHE A 85 -6.67 -1.43 -2.82
C PHE A 85 -6.27 -2.88 -2.55
N LYS A 86 -6.43 -3.36 -1.30
CA LYS A 86 -6.13 -4.74 -0.95
C LYS A 86 -6.93 -5.73 -1.80
N THR A 87 -8.23 -5.51 -1.89
CA THR A 87 -9.12 -6.38 -2.65
C THR A 87 -8.77 -6.38 -4.14
N ALA A 88 -8.60 -5.20 -4.71
CA ALA A 88 -8.33 -5.06 -6.13
C ALA A 88 -6.95 -5.60 -6.51
N SER A 89 -5.92 -5.29 -5.74
CA SER A 89 -4.56 -5.77 -6.01
C SER A 89 -4.46 -7.29 -5.86
N ALA A 90 -5.09 -7.85 -4.84
CA ALA A 90 -5.14 -9.30 -4.64
C ALA A 90 -5.79 -10.00 -5.84
N LYS A 91 -6.92 -9.48 -6.31
CA LYS A 91 -7.63 -10.05 -7.45
C LYS A 91 -6.78 -10.04 -8.72
N VAL A 92 -6.09 -8.94 -8.99
CA VAL A 92 -5.23 -8.80 -10.17
C VAL A 92 -4.03 -9.76 -10.09
N MET A 93 -3.36 -9.81 -8.94
CA MET A 93 -2.20 -10.67 -8.75
C MET A 93 -2.58 -12.15 -8.86
N ARG A 94 -3.70 -12.55 -8.26
CA ARG A 94 -4.18 -13.92 -8.31
C ARG A 94 -4.55 -14.35 -9.72
N ARG A 95 -5.12 -13.45 -10.52
CA ARG A 95 -5.47 -13.75 -11.92
C ARG A 95 -4.23 -13.90 -12.79
N LYS A 96 -3.26 -12.96 -12.64
CA LYS A 96 -2.05 -12.94 -13.48
C LYS A 96 -1.04 -14.03 -13.10
N PHE A 97 -0.99 -14.42 -11.84
CA PHE A 97 0.02 -15.34 -11.31
C PHE A 97 -0.62 -16.56 -10.64
N GLU A 98 -1.71 -17.03 -11.20
CA GLU A 98 -2.48 -18.14 -10.65
C GLU A 98 -1.63 -19.38 -10.39
N ASP A 99 -0.84 -19.80 -11.38
CA ASP A 99 -0.02 -21.00 -11.27
C ASP A 99 1.09 -20.84 -10.24
N PHE A 100 1.71 -19.67 -10.18
CA PHE A 100 2.75 -19.38 -9.21
C PHE A 100 2.20 -19.37 -7.79
N LEU A 101 0.99 -18.82 -7.58
CA LEU A 101 0.39 -18.68 -6.25
C LEU A 101 -0.30 -19.95 -5.75
N ALA A 102 -0.65 -20.87 -6.65
CA ALA A 102 -1.40 -22.07 -6.29
C ALA A 102 -0.75 -22.91 -5.17
N PRO A 103 0.60 -23.14 -5.17
CA PRO A 103 1.24 -23.88 -4.08
C PRO A 103 1.16 -23.20 -2.71
N TYR A 104 1.01 -21.87 -2.70
CA TYR A 104 0.98 -21.08 -1.46
C TYR A 104 -0.43 -20.93 -0.92
N TYR A 105 -1.44 -20.77 -1.79
CA TYR A 105 -2.78 -20.41 -1.37
C TYR A 105 -3.84 -21.30 -2.06
N ARG A 106 -4.48 -22.13 -1.27
CA ARG A 106 -5.60 -22.99 -1.75
C ARG A 106 -6.89 -22.20 -1.92
N LYS A 107 -7.03 -21.11 -1.13
CA LYS A 107 -8.19 -20.22 -1.16
C LYS A 107 -7.79 -18.88 -1.79
N SER A 108 -8.78 -18.00 -1.94
CA SER A 108 -8.56 -16.67 -2.54
C SER A 108 -7.85 -15.72 -1.59
N TYR A 109 -6.66 -16.10 -1.12
CA TYR A 109 -5.82 -15.29 -0.26
C TYR A 109 -4.71 -14.58 -1.05
N PHE A 110 -4.29 -13.44 -0.58
CA PHE A 110 -3.05 -12.77 -0.97
C PHE A 110 -2.50 -11.97 0.20
N TRP A 111 -3.31 -11.05 0.75
CA TRP A 111 -2.92 -10.21 1.89
C TRP A 111 -3.46 -10.74 3.21
N GLU A 112 -2.73 -10.46 4.30
CA GLU A 112 -3.29 -10.61 5.64
C GLU A 112 -4.49 -9.67 5.81
N ARG A 113 -5.39 -10.02 6.73
CA ARG A 113 -6.59 -9.22 7.00
C ARG A 113 -6.24 -7.85 7.57
N SER A 114 -5.29 -7.81 8.50
CA SER A 114 -4.86 -6.57 9.11
C SER A 114 -3.86 -5.83 8.21
N TYR A 115 -3.72 -4.54 8.45
CA TYR A 115 -2.71 -3.72 7.81
C TYR A 115 -2.28 -2.65 8.81
N PHE A 116 -1.12 -2.04 8.54
CA PHE A 116 -0.65 -0.91 9.31
C PHE A 116 -0.78 0.35 8.46
N VAL A 117 -1.35 1.42 9.03
CA VAL A 117 -1.28 2.76 8.46
C VAL A 117 -1.00 3.74 9.58
N GLY A 118 -0.02 4.61 9.36
CA GLY A 118 0.36 5.62 10.34
C GLY A 118 0.76 6.92 9.67
N SER A 119 0.52 8.04 10.35
CA SER A 119 0.96 9.33 9.87
C SER A 119 2.48 9.46 10.00
N VAL A 120 3.09 10.24 9.13
CA VAL A 120 4.55 10.44 9.13
C VAL A 120 5.04 11.05 10.44
N SER A 121 4.25 11.96 11.02
CA SER A 121 4.62 12.65 12.26
C SER A 121 4.73 11.71 13.47
N GLU A 122 4.05 10.57 13.45
CA GLU A 122 4.00 9.62 14.56
C GLU A 122 4.68 8.29 14.24
N THR A 123 4.87 7.98 12.94
CA THR A 123 5.37 6.68 12.50
C THR A 123 6.88 6.74 12.28
N THR A 124 7.60 5.87 12.98
CA THR A 124 9.05 5.73 12.84
C THR A 124 9.38 4.41 12.14
N THR A 125 10.60 4.31 11.61
CA THR A 125 11.12 3.07 11.03
C THR A 125 11.04 1.91 12.03
N GLY A 126 11.32 2.17 13.32
CA GLY A 126 11.24 1.16 14.36
C GLY A 126 9.82 0.63 14.57
N ILE A 127 8.82 1.49 14.54
CA ILE A 127 7.42 1.10 14.68
C ILE A 127 6.98 0.24 13.49
N VAL A 128 7.34 0.63 12.27
CA VAL A 128 7.03 -0.13 11.05
C VAL A 128 7.67 -1.52 11.10
N ALA A 129 8.95 -1.58 11.46
CA ALA A 129 9.68 -2.84 11.58
C ALA A 129 9.04 -3.76 12.63
N LYS A 130 8.64 -3.20 13.76
CA LYS A 130 7.96 -3.96 14.82
C LYS A 130 6.64 -4.54 14.34
N TYR A 131 5.85 -3.76 13.60
CA TYR A 131 4.60 -4.25 13.03
C TYR A 131 4.84 -5.44 12.10
N ILE A 132 5.80 -5.33 11.20
CA ILE A 132 6.14 -6.40 10.27
C ILE A 132 6.53 -7.68 11.01
N ARG A 133 7.34 -7.58 12.06
CA ARG A 133 7.77 -8.75 12.86
C ARG A 133 6.62 -9.43 13.59
N CYS A 134 5.55 -8.70 13.89
CA CYS A 134 4.40 -9.23 14.63
C CYS A 134 3.34 -9.91 13.74
N GLN A 135 3.55 -9.90 12.42
CA GLN A 135 2.59 -10.50 11.47
C GLN A 135 2.85 -11.98 11.19
#